data_595679a8634c573116e226681a76a20d
#
_entry.id   595679a8634c573116e226681a76a20d
#
_cell.length_a   1.000
_cell.length_b   1.000
_cell.length_c   1.000
_cell.angle_alpha   90.00
_cell.angle_beta   90.00
_cell.angle_gamma   90.00
#
_symmetry.space_group_name_H-M   'P 1'
#
loop_
_entity.id
_entity.type
_entity.pdbx_description
1 polymer ?
#
loop_
_entity_poly.entity_id
_entity_poly.type
_entity_poly.pdbx_seq_one_letter_code
_entity_poly.pdbx_strand_id
1 'polypeptide(L)'
;MKKKILIMGLPGSGKTTLSKLLVSFIDAVWLNADAVRKEANDWDFGFEGRIRQSKRMRDLSNKYLSNEKNVVADFICPTEKTRKDFNPDIIIFMDTIKEGRFDDTNKMFVPPKNYDFIVKQKNAEVEVKKIIDKLNDLLS
;
A
#
# COMPACT_ATOMS: atom_id res chain seq x y z
N MET A 1 19.69 0.36 4.49
CA MET A 1 18.80 1.46 4.07
C MET A 1 17.35 1.09 4.26
N LYS A 2 16.57 1.97 4.83
CA LYS A 2 15.15 1.70 5.10
C LYS A 2 14.32 1.75 3.82
N LYS A 3 13.19 1.04 3.81
CA LYS A 3 12.38 0.84 2.61
C LYS A 3 10.95 1.34 2.79
N LYS A 4 10.40 1.81 1.70
CA LYS A 4 9.01 2.24 1.57
C LYS A 4 8.24 1.14 0.85
N ILE A 5 7.36 0.46 1.59
CA ILE A 5 6.59 -0.68 1.10
C ILE A 5 5.15 -0.23 0.83
N LEU A 6 4.68 -0.45 -0.39
CA LEU A 6 3.31 -0.18 -0.78
C LEU A 6 2.52 -1.48 -0.79
N ILE A 7 1.44 -1.54 -0.02
CA ILE A 7 0.41 -2.58 -0.14
C ILE A 7 -0.77 -1.95 -0.85
N MET A 8 -1.05 -2.37 -2.08
CA MET A 8 -2.04 -1.75 -2.93
C MET A 8 -3.06 -2.75 -3.45
N GLY A 9 -4.21 -2.26 -3.84
CA GLY A 9 -5.29 -3.07 -4.38
C GLY A 9 -6.64 -2.39 -4.18
N LEU A 10 -7.68 -3.00 -4.73
CA LEU A 10 -9.04 -2.51 -4.63
C LEU A 10 -9.55 -2.51 -3.17
N PRO A 11 -10.55 -1.66 -2.85
CA PRO A 11 -11.20 -1.73 -1.54
C PRO A 11 -11.74 -3.13 -1.27
N GLY A 12 -11.51 -3.64 -0.07
CA GLY A 12 -11.94 -4.98 0.31
C GLY A 12 -11.01 -6.10 -0.12
N SER A 13 -9.84 -5.79 -0.70
CA SER A 13 -8.88 -6.81 -1.13
C SER A 13 -8.06 -7.44 0.01
N GLY A 14 -8.13 -6.88 1.23
CA GLY A 14 -7.40 -7.41 2.38
C GLY A 14 -6.12 -6.66 2.74
N LYS A 15 -5.93 -5.46 2.23
CA LYS A 15 -4.74 -4.64 2.48
C LYS A 15 -4.49 -4.38 3.98
N THR A 16 -5.52 -3.98 4.70
CA THR A 16 -5.42 -3.65 6.12
C THR A 16 -5.03 -4.88 6.95
N THR A 17 -5.67 -6.01 6.68
CA THR A 17 -5.39 -7.25 7.40
C THR A 17 -3.93 -7.70 7.18
N LEU A 18 -3.47 -7.67 5.93
CA LEU A 18 -2.09 -8.02 5.62
C LEU A 18 -1.11 -7.03 6.25
N SER A 19 -1.40 -5.74 6.20
CA SER A 19 -0.54 -4.69 6.78
C SER A 19 -0.35 -4.87 8.27
N LYS A 20 -1.42 -5.15 9.01
CA LYS A 20 -1.35 -5.40 10.45
C LYS A 20 -0.45 -6.59 10.78
N LEU A 21 -0.58 -7.68 10.03
CA LEU A 21 0.26 -8.85 10.22
C LEU A 21 1.71 -8.55 9.85
N LEU A 22 1.93 -7.89 8.73
CA LEU A 22 3.28 -7.60 8.25
C LEU A 22 4.07 -6.77 9.27
N VAL A 23 3.48 -5.70 9.82
CA VAL A 23 4.17 -4.85 10.80
C VAL A 23 4.38 -5.54 12.16
N SER A 24 3.72 -6.68 12.40
CA SER A 24 4.01 -7.48 13.59
C SER A 24 5.28 -8.32 13.42
N PHE A 25 5.74 -8.52 12.19
CA PHE A 25 6.93 -9.32 11.87
C PHE A 25 8.14 -8.49 11.48
N ILE A 26 7.93 -7.27 10.99
CA ILE A 26 9.02 -6.36 10.61
C ILE A 26 8.92 -5.06 11.41
N ASP A 27 10.04 -4.45 11.70
CA ASP A 27 10.07 -3.14 12.36
C ASP A 27 9.76 -2.05 11.33
N ALA A 28 8.50 -1.62 11.29
CA ALA A 28 8.03 -0.63 10.33
C ALA A 28 6.89 0.22 10.91
N VAL A 29 6.78 1.44 10.42
CA VAL A 29 5.61 2.29 10.68
C VAL A 29 4.53 1.94 9.67
N TRP A 30 3.31 1.75 10.14
CA TRP A 30 2.15 1.50 9.28
C TRP A 30 1.37 2.78 9.04
N LEU A 31 1.25 3.16 7.77
CA LEU A 31 0.43 4.28 7.33
C LEU A 31 -0.83 3.74 6.65
N ASN A 32 -1.96 3.85 7.33
CA ASN A 32 -3.26 3.47 6.78
C ASN A 32 -3.90 4.69 6.10
N ALA A 33 -4.33 4.52 4.85
CA ALA A 33 -4.84 5.62 4.05
C ALA A 33 -6.09 6.28 4.64
N ASP A 34 -7.01 5.50 5.23
CA ASP A 34 -8.23 6.05 5.82
C ASP A 34 -7.90 6.94 7.03
N ALA A 35 -6.95 6.53 7.87
CA ALA A 35 -6.50 7.33 9.00
C ALA A 35 -5.84 8.64 8.51
N VAL A 36 -5.05 8.58 7.44
CA VAL A 36 -4.41 9.74 6.85
C VAL A 36 -5.44 10.70 6.24
N ARG A 37 -6.46 10.17 5.56
CA ARG A 37 -7.55 10.99 5.02
C ARG A 37 -8.35 11.68 6.12
N LYS A 38 -8.62 10.97 7.20
CA LYS A 38 -9.35 11.52 8.35
C LYS A 38 -8.60 12.71 8.94
N GLU A 39 -7.32 12.58 9.14
CA GLU A 39 -6.50 13.64 9.70
C GLU A 39 -6.42 14.85 8.76
N ALA A 40 -6.31 14.61 7.45
CA ALA A 40 -6.31 15.66 6.44
C ALA A 40 -7.69 16.23 6.14
N ASN A 41 -8.75 15.58 6.60
CA ASN A 41 -10.15 15.91 6.27
C ASN A 41 -10.34 16.00 4.75
N ASP A 42 -9.81 15.03 4.02
CA ASP A 42 -9.88 14.98 2.54
C ASP A 42 -10.45 13.65 2.10
N TRP A 43 -11.73 13.65 1.78
CA TRP A 43 -12.48 12.47 1.34
C TRP A 43 -12.81 12.51 -0.14
N ASP A 44 -12.02 13.24 -0.91
CA ASP A 44 -12.15 13.28 -2.37
C ASP A 44 -11.55 12.02 -2.98
N PHE A 45 -12.39 11.14 -3.48
CA PHE A 45 -12.02 9.89 -4.14
C PHE A 45 -11.97 10.02 -5.67
N GLY A 46 -12.11 11.24 -6.19
CA GLY A 46 -11.93 11.53 -7.61
C GLY A 46 -10.44 11.49 -7.99
N PHE A 47 -10.17 11.72 -9.26
CA PHE A 47 -8.82 11.60 -9.81
C PHE A 47 -7.82 12.49 -9.09
N GLU A 48 -8.16 13.78 -8.91
CA GLU A 48 -7.26 14.73 -8.24
C GLU A 48 -7.09 14.43 -6.75
N GLY A 49 -8.16 13.99 -6.09
CA GLY A 49 -8.10 13.59 -4.69
C GLY A 49 -7.21 12.38 -4.47
N ARG A 50 -7.21 11.45 -5.42
CA ARG A 50 -6.30 10.28 -5.39
C ARG A 50 -4.84 10.72 -5.56
N ILE A 51 -4.58 11.70 -6.41
CA ILE A 51 -3.23 12.26 -6.58
C ILE A 51 -2.77 12.94 -5.29
N ARG A 52 -3.62 13.78 -4.68
CA ARG A 52 -3.29 14.43 -3.41
C ARG A 52 -2.99 13.40 -2.33
N GLN A 53 -3.78 12.33 -2.26
CA GLN A 53 -3.56 11.27 -1.26
C GLN A 53 -2.22 10.57 -1.46
N SER A 54 -1.85 10.25 -2.70
CA SER A 54 -0.57 9.59 -2.94
C SER A 54 0.62 10.47 -2.58
N LYS A 55 0.53 11.77 -2.84
CA LYS A 55 1.57 12.73 -2.43
C LYS A 55 1.65 12.88 -0.92
N ARG A 56 0.49 12.90 -0.24
CA ARG A 56 0.42 12.96 1.23
C ARG A 56 1.03 11.72 1.85
N MET A 57 0.70 10.53 1.32
CA MET A 57 1.29 9.26 1.76
C MET A 57 2.80 9.24 1.53
N ARG A 58 3.25 9.78 0.38
CA ARG A 58 4.67 9.91 0.07
C ARG A 58 5.39 10.78 1.11
N ASP A 59 4.86 11.96 1.38
CA ASP A 59 5.51 12.92 2.27
C ASP A 59 5.62 12.38 3.71
N LEU A 60 4.56 11.74 4.20
CA LEU A 60 4.56 11.08 5.50
C LEU A 60 5.57 9.92 5.54
N SER A 61 5.58 9.11 4.49
CA SER A 61 6.52 7.98 4.37
C SER A 61 7.97 8.46 4.40
N ASN A 62 8.27 9.49 3.61
CA ASN A 62 9.63 10.03 3.51
C ASN A 62 10.11 10.60 4.85
N LYS A 63 9.20 11.19 5.63
CA LYS A 63 9.51 11.68 6.97
C LYS A 63 9.97 10.53 7.88
N TYR A 64 9.26 9.41 7.87
CA TYR A 64 9.65 8.25 8.69
C TYR A 64 10.93 7.59 8.17
N LEU A 65 11.10 7.50 6.85
CA LEU A 65 12.35 6.99 6.26
C LEU A 65 13.55 7.84 6.70
N SER A 66 13.40 9.16 6.75
CA SER A 66 14.45 10.07 7.22
C SER A 66 14.78 9.86 8.69
N ASN A 67 13.86 9.30 9.47
CA ASN A 67 14.05 8.96 10.88
C ASN A 67 14.46 7.49 11.08
N GLU A 68 15.02 6.87 10.05
CA GLU A 68 15.53 5.49 10.08
C GLU A 68 14.44 4.46 10.39
N LYS A 69 13.24 4.65 9.81
CA LYS A 69 12.11 3.73 9.93
C LYS A 69 11.74 3.17 8.57
N ASN A 70 11.49 1.86 8.50
CA ASN A 70 10.77 1.27 7.37
C ASN A 70 9.31 1.70 7.42
N VAL A 71 8.65 1.79 6.27
CA VAL A 71 7.24 2.20 6.17
C VAL A 71 6.46 1.16 5.39
N VAL A 72 5.29 0.80 5.92
CA VAL A 72 4.27 0.03 5.20
C VAL A 72 3.10 0.98 4.98
N ALA A 73 2.88 1.37 3.72
CA ALA A 73 1.78 2.23 3.33
C ALA A 73 0.70 1.40 2.64
N ASP A 74 -0.51 1.52 3.10
CA ASP A 74 -1.66 0.71 2.73
C ASP A 74 -2.72 1.63 2.13
N PHE A 75 -2.84 1.62 0.81
CA PHE A 75 -3.87 2.37 0.10
C PHE A 75 -4.10 1.81 -1.31
N ILE A 76 -5.17 2.25 -1.96
CA ILE A 76 -5.58 1.72 -3.26
C ILE A 76 -4.53 1.99 -4.33
N CYS A 77 -4.02 3.22 -4.40
CA CYS A 77 -2.99 3.64 -5.35
C CYS A 77 -3.35 3.22 -6.78
N PRO A 78 -4.47 3.74 -7.34
CA PRO A 78 -5.18 3.07 -8.44
C PRO A 78 -4.54 3.23 -9.81
N THR A 79 -3.62 4.18 -10.00
CA THR A 79 -3.08 4.50 -11.33
C THR A 79 -1.55 4.46 -11.32
N GLU A 80 -0.97 4.40 -12.51
CA GLU A 80 0.49 4.48 -12.65
C GLU A 80 1.03 5.81 -12.11
N LYS A 81 0.26 6.91 -12.33
CA LYS A 81 0.64 8.21 -11.81
C LYS A 81 0.68 8.24 -10.28
N THR A 82 -0.34 7.70 -9.60
CA THR A 82 -0.36 7.68 -8.14
C THR A 82 0.79 6.83 -7.58
N ARG A 83 1.14 5.72 -8.23
CA ARG A 83 2.28 4.89 -7.83
C ARG A 83 3.60 5.61 -8.03
N LYS A 84 3.75 6.30 -9.15
CA LYS A 84 4.95 7.09 -9.45
C LYS A 84 5.10 8.24 -8.45
N ASP A 85 4.01 8.94 -8.14
CA ASP A 85 4.01 10.02 -7.14
C ASP A 85 4.39 9.49 -5.75
N PHE A 86 3.89 8.33 -5.37
CA PHE A 86 4.26 7.71 -4.10
C PHE A 86 5.71 7.21 -4.10
N ASN A 87 6.16 6.64 -5.21
CA ASN A 87 7.52 6.13 -5.41
C ASN A 87 7.92 5.04 -4.40
N PRO A 88 7.25 3.89 -4.38
CA PRO A 88 7.58 2.81 -3.47
C PRO A 88 8.89 2.12 -3.84
N ASP A 89 9.57 1.58 -2.84
CA ASP A 89 10.73 0.69 -3.04
C ASP A 89 10.27 -0.75 -3.30
N ILE A 90 9.18 -1.17 -2.67
CA ILE A 90 8.62 -2.52 -2.75
C ILE A 90 7.12 -2.42 -2.95
N ILE A 91 6.58 -3.17 -3.89
CA ILE A 91 5.14 -3.23 -4.17
C ILE A 91 4.61 -4.62 -3.85
N ILE A 92 3.60 -4.67 -2.99
CA ILE A 92 2.79 -5.85 -2.71
C ILE A 92 1.41 -5.59 -3.32
N PHE A 93 1.06 -6.33 -4.37
CA PHE A 93 -0.21 -6.18 -5.05
C PHE A 93 -1.22 -7.20 -4.54
N MET A 94 -2.32 -6.69 -3.96
CA MET A 94 -3.44 -7.51 -3.48
C MET A 94 -4.42 -7.75 -4.63
N ASP A 95 -4.22 -8.85 -5.36
CA ASP A 95 -5.07 -9.26 -6.50
C ASP A 95 -6.04 -10.38 -6.06
N THR A 96 -6.77 -10.12 -4.98
CA THR A 96 -7.67 -11.10 -4.35
C THR A 96 -9.10 -11.00 -4.85
N ILE A 97 -9.48 -9.89 -5.46
CA ILE A 97 -10.82 -9.63 -6.00
C ILE A 97 -10.69 -8.93 -7.35
N LYS A 98 -11.68 -9.12 -8.22
CA LYS A 98 -11.70 -8.48 -9.54
C LYS A 98 -12.38 -7.14 -9.52
N GLU A 99 -13.36 -6.96 -8.63
CA GLU A 99 -14.10 -5.72 -8.46
C GLU A 99 -14.28 -5.42 -6.98
N GLY A 100 -14.06 -4.18 -6.60
CA GLY A 100 -14.45 -3.67 -5.30
C GLY A 100 -15.90 -3.18 -5.34
N ARG A 101 -16.40 -2.69 -4.21
CA ARG A 101 -17.79 -2.23 -4.05
C ARG A 101 -18.08 -0.84 -4.64
N PHE A 102 -17.06 -0.13 -5.12
CA PHE A 102 -17.19 1.21 -5.68
C PHE A 102 -16.86 1.20 -7.17
N ASP A 103 -17.86 1.39 -8.03
CA ASP A 103 -17.70 1.33 -9.48
C ASP A 103 -16.71 2.34 -10.02
N ASP A 104 -16.71 3.57 -9.50
CA ASP A 104 -15.79 4.61 -9.96
C ASP A 104 -14.34 4.22 -9.69
N THR A 105 -14.06 3.60 -8.54
CA THR A 105 -12.74 3.09 -8.21
C THR A 105 -12.36 1.93 -9.11
N ASN A 106 -13.29 1.01 -9.40
CA ASN A 106 -13.06 -0.11 -10.30
C ASN A 106 -12.65 0.36 -11.69
N LYS A 107 -13.30 1.41 -12.20
CA LYS A 107 -13.01 1.99 -13.52
C LYS A 107 -11.66 2.70 -13.55
N MET A 108 -11.29 3.34 -12.46
CA MET A 108 -10.02 4.06 -12.35
C MET A 108 -8.83 3.13 -12.17
N PHE A 109 -9.04 1.97 -11.55
CA PHE A 109 -7.97 1.09 -11.13
C PHE A 109 -7.28 0.41 -12.31
N VAL A 110 -5.97 0.64 -12.43
CA VAL A 110 -5.10 -0.02 -13.40
C VAL A 110 -4.18 -0.96 -12.64
N PRO A 111 -4.26 -2.28 -12.84
CA PRO A 111 -3.36 -3.21 -12.15
C PRO A 111 -1.89 -2.87 -12.45
N PRO A 112 -0.98 -3.03 -11.49
CA PRO A 112 0.43 -2.75 -11.73
C PRO A 112 1.03 -3.77 -12.69
N LYS A 113 1.87 -3.30 -13.60
CA LYS A 113 2.63 -4.16 -14.51
C LYS A 113 3.79 -4.82 -13.80
N ASN A 114 4.38 -4.12 -12.84
CA ASN A 114 5.51 -4.58 -12.06
C ASN A 114 5.17 -4.56 -10.58
N TYR A 115 5.54 -5.61 -9.89
CA TYR A 115 5.36 -5.75 -8.44
C TYR A 115 6.40 -6.74 -7.92
N ASP A 116 6.69 -6.65 -6.62
CA ASP A 116 7.62 -7.57 -5.98
C ASP A 116 6.90 -8.82 -5.46
N PHE A 117 5.67 -8.63 -4.99
CA PHE A 117 4.82 -9.70 -4.47
C PHE A 117 3.40 -9.52 -5.00
N ILE A 118 2.75 -10.65 -5.30
CA ILE A 118 1.32 -10.66 -5.64
C ILE A 118 0.59 -11.61 -4.69
N VAL A 119 -0.54 -11.15 -4.15
CA VAL A 119 -1.38 -11.93 -3.24
C VAL A 119 -2.71 -12.19 -3.93
N LYS A 120 -3.02 -13.45 -4.17
CA LYS A 120 -4.23 -13.85 -4.91
C LYS A 120 -5.30 -14.47 -4.02
N GLN A 121 -5.01 -14.74 -2.76
CA GLN A 121 -5.96 -15.35 -1.81
C GLN A 121 -5.99 -14.55 -0.52
N LYS A 122 -7.19 -14.44 0.08
CA LYS A 122 -7.39 -13.71 1.33
C LYS A 122 -7.00 -14.54 2.56
N ASN A 123 -5.87 -15.20 2.53
CA ASN A 123 -5.32 -15.92 3.68
C ASN A 123 -4.06 -15.20 4.15
N ALA A 124 -4.25 -14.12 4.90
CA ALA A 124 -3.16 -13.22 5.28
C ALA A 124 -2.07 -13.93 6.09
N GLU A 125 -2.43 -14.87 6.94
CA GLU A 125 -1.46 -15.60 7.77
C GLU A 125 -0.51 -16.46 6.91
N VAL A 126 -1.02 -17.10 5.87
CA VAL A 126 -0.21 -17.88 4.93
C VAL A 126 0.61 -16.96 4.05
N GLU A 127 -0.03 -15.92 3.53
CA GLU A 127 0.61 -15.01 2.56
C GLU A 127 1.72 -14.18 3.20
N VAL A 128 1.54 -13.72 4.45
CA VAL A 128 2.56 -12.94 5.15
C VAL A 128 3.84 -13.76 5.35
N LYS A 129 3.72 -15.05 5.63
CA LYS A 129 4.90 -15.92 5.82
C LYS A 129 5.70 -16.03 4.52
N LYS A 130 5.03 -16.16 3.38
CA LYS A 130 5.68 -16.21 2.07
C LYS A 130 6.42 -14.90 1.76
N ILE A 131 5.81 -13.77 2.13
CA ILE A 131 6.38 -12.45 1.89
C ILE A 131 7.60 -12.23 2.76
N ILE A 132 7.52 -12.55 4.05
CA ILE A 132 8.57 -12.26 5.03
C ILE A 132 9.88 -12.95 4.67
N ASP A 133 9.83 -14.19 4.20
CA ASP A 133 11.05 -14.92 3.84
C ASP A 133 11.89 -14.16 2.81
N LYS A 134 11.23 -13.55 1.82
CA LYS A 134 11.92 -12.76 0.79
C LYS A 134 12.13 -11.31 1.21
N LEU A 135 11.21 -10.76 1.98
CA LEU A 135 11.25 -9.36 2.38
C LEU A 135 12.44 -9.07 3.31
N ASN A 136 12.76 -10.00 4.21
CA ASN A 136 13.91 -9.85 5.10
C ASN A 136 15.21 -9.67 4.32
N ASP A 137 15.38 -10.36 3.20
CA ASP A 137 16.54 -10.19 2.33
C ASP A 137 16.57 -8.79 1.71
N LEU A 138 15.42 -8.26 1.34
CA LEU A 138 15.31 -6.93 0.74
C LEU A 138 15.52 -5.80 1.76
N LEU A 139 15.22 -6.06 3.04
CA LEU A 139 15.34 -5.07 4.11
C LEU A 139 16.71 -5.04 4.79
N SER A 140 17.51 -6.09 4.60
CA SER A 140 18.84 -6.20 5.23
C SER A 140 19.97 -5.44 4.48
#